data_a72e3f8dd4ecd431cae59cbb1c47bc43
#
_entry.id   a72e3f8dd4ecd431cae59cbb1c47bc43
#
_cell.length_a   1.000
_cell.length_b   1.000
_cell.length_c   1.000
_cell.angle_alpha   90.00
_cell.angle_beta   90.00
_cell.angle_gamma   90.00
#
_symmetry.space_group_name_H-M   'P 1'
#
loop_
_entity.id
_entity.type
_entity.pdbx_description
1 polymer ?
#
loop_
_entity_poly.entity_id
_entity_poly.type
_entity_poly.pdbx_seq_one_letter_code
_entity_poly.pdbx_strand_id
1 'polypeptide(L)'
;MLDRRSFLGSAAAASLAAPIGAQALTSVPLPAADLHAKNEDAYWAALRKQFLIPADVVNLNVGTVGSSPRPVLKAIFDGFETTEQMTQKGSEDYPIWGYGAWDQYRKPFADFMGAKVEQMAILRNCTEANSYIANGFDMKPGDEVLISDEEHGSGEMPWMLRSRRYGVVVKKFAMPKPPKNAAEILDRINDAITPKTRIIFVSHISTSTGVVLPAKEIAALARSKGIISAFDGAHAPGMMKVDLNDIGCDLYTGSMHKWLFATKGTGFLYLRDKSVMDRVWNTIATGGYDDPTRMADRYMQIGSSCIPTLMGLNAAISFADSIGM
;
A
#
# COMPACT_ATOMS: atom_id res chain seq x y z
N MET A 1 -32.60 24.70 22.11
CA MET A 1 -32.57 23.23 22.12
C MET A 1 -33.55 22.74 21.08
N LEU A 2 -33.10 22.02 20.06
CA LEU A 2 -34.00 21.36 19.10
C LEU A 2 -34.65 20.19 19.83
N ASP A 3 -35.98 20.12 19.84
CA ASP A 3 -36.70 18.98 20.44
C ASP A 3 -36.62 17.74 19.52
N ARG A 4 -36.94 16.57 20.08
CA ARG A 4 -36.89 15.29 19.33
C ARG A 4 -37.79 15.27 18.08
N ARG A 5 -38.90 16.02 18.09
CA ARG A 5 -39.83 16.07 16.93
C ARG A 5 -39.25 16.93 15.78
N SER A 6 -38.61 18.04 16.13
CA SER A 6 -37.91 18.89 15.16
C SER A 6 -36.71 18.17 14.50
N PHE A 7 -35.99 17.31 15.27
CA PHE A 7 -34.93 16.47 14.74
C PHE A 7 -35.47 15.41 13.76
N LEU A 8 -36.57 14.74 14.11
CA LEU A 8 -37.20 13.73 13.24
C LEU A 8 -37.81 14.35 11.96
N GLY A 9 -38.36 15.56 12.07
CA GLY A 9 -38.87 16.30 10.92
C GLY A 9 -37.77 16.73 9.93
N SER A 10 -36.58 17.07 10.44
CA SER A 10 -35.41 17.40 9.61
C SER A 10 -34.80 16.16 8.97
N ALA A 11 -34.87 14.99 9.62
CA ALA A 11 -34.39 13.72 9.06
C ALA A 11 -35.26 13.22 7.89
N ALA A 12 -36.57 13.52 7.88
CA ALA A 12 -37.48 13.15 6.81
C ALA A 12 -37.24 13.97 5.50
N ALA A 13 -36.70 15.19 5.61
CA ALA A 13 -36.36 16.00 4.45
C ALA A 13 -35.01 15.62 3.79
N ALA A 14 -34.13 14.91 4.53
CA ALA A 14 -32.84 14.44 4.02
C ALA A 14 -32.94 13.11 3.23
N SER A 15 -34.10 12.47 3.19
CA SER A 15 -34.31 11.14 2.59
C SER A 15 -34.56 11.14 1.07
N LEU A 16 -34.40 12.27 0.39
CA LEU A 16 -34.54 12.37 -1.09
C LEU A 16 -33.21 12.34 -1.86
N ALA A 17 -32.09 12.22 -1.18
CA ALA A 17 -30.84 11.84 -1.87
C ALA A 17 -30.95 10.35 -2.23
N ALA A 18 -31.12 10.03 -3.50
CA ALA A 18 -31.07 8.65 -3.97
C ALA A 18 -29.83 7.98 -3.38
N PRO A 19 -29.94 6.77 -2.82
CA PRO A 19 -28.82 6.13 -2.13
C PRO A 19 -27.68 5.93 -3.13
N ILE A 20 -26.58 6.66 -2.95
CA ILE A 20 -25.33 6.52 -3.72
C ILE A 20 -24.89 5.05 -3.77
N GLY A 21 -25.20 4.27 -2.73
CA GLY A 21 -24.93 2.85 -2.64
C GLY A 21 -25.58 1.99 -3.73
N ALA A 22 -26.79 2.31 -4.17
CA ALA A 22 -27.45 1.51 -5.21
C ALA A 22 -26.77 1.64 -6.61
N GLN A 23 -26.18 2.78 -6.91
CA GLN A 23 -25.45 2.96 -8.18
C GLN A 23 -24.09 2.24 -8.18
N ALA A 24 -23.43 2.13 -7.02
CA ALA A 24 -22.16 1.45 -6.90
C ALA A 24 -22.26 -0.07 -7.20
N LEU A 25 -23.41 -0.66 -6.90
CA LEU A 25 -23.68 -2.09 -7.08
C LEU A 25 -24.15 -2.44 -8.50
N THR A 26 -24.47 -1.45 -9.34
CA THR A 26 -24.88 -1.71 -10.73
C THR A 26 -23.68 -2.21 -11.53
N SER A 27 -23.76 -3.42 -12.05
CA SER A 27 -22.73 -3.98 -12.94
C SER A 27 -22.69 -3.18 -14.25
N VAL A 28 -21.50 -2.79 -14.65
CA VAL A 28 -21.21 -2.18 -15.94
C VAL A 28 -20.26 -3.13 -16.66
N PRO A 29 -20.56 -3.60 -17.89
CA PRO A 29 -19.65 -4.46 -18.63
C PRO A 29 -18.29 -3.78 -18.82
N LEU A 30 -17.22 -4.56 -18.75
CA LEU A 30 -15.89 -4.09 -19.16
C LEU A 30 -15.90 -3.88 -20.69
N PRO A 31 -15.11 -2.92 -21.20
CA PRO A 31 -14.92 -2.80 -22.64
C PRO A 31 -14.34 -4.09 -23.21
N ALA A 32 -14.72 -4.45 -24.42
CA ALA A 32 -14.16 -5.60 -25.12
C ALA A 32 -12.63 -5.41 -25.28
N ALA A 33 -11.86 -6.48 -25.11
CA ALA A 33 -10.39 -6.41 -25.12
C ALA A 33 -9.81 -5.83 -26.43
N ASP A 34 -10.47 -6.07 -27.57
CA ASP A 34 -10.06 -5.58 -28.88
C ASP A 34 -10.52 -4.14 -29.19
N LEU A 35 -11.36 -3.56 -28.32
CA LEU A 35 -11.89 -2.20 -28.52
C LEU A 35 -10.78 -1.15 -28.43
N HIS A 36 -9.79 -1.34 -27.57
CA HIS A 36 -8.65 -0.42 -27.45
C HIS A 36 -7.91 -0.25 -28.79
N ALA A 37 -7.63 -1.37 -29.46
CA ALA A 37 -6.97 -1.34 -30.77
C ALA A 37 -7.84 -0.78 -31.90
N LYS A 38 -9.17 -0.93 -31.79
CA LYS A 38 -10.12 -0.48 -32.83
C LYS A 38 -10.56 0.98 -32.67
N ASN A 39 -10.76 1.41 -31.43
CA ASN A 39 -11.22 2.75 -31.09
C ASN A 39 -10.85 3.09 -29.65
N GLU A 40 -9.70 3.73 -29.47
CA GLU A 40 -9.14 4.06 -28.17
C GLU A 40 -10.06 4.98 -27.35
N ASP A 41 -10.65 6.00 -27.97
CA ASP A 41 -11.57 6.92 -27.28
C ASP A 41 -12.81 6.20 -26.74
N ALA A 42 -13.39 5.31 -27.53
CA ALA A 42 -14.53 4.50 -27.11
C ALA A 42 -14.15 3.53 -25.97
N TYR A 43 -12.94 2.98 -25.99
CA TYR A 43 -12.43 2.15 -24.92
C TYR A 43 -12.33 2.91 -23.60
N TRP A 44 -11.66 4.05 -23.61
CA TRP A 44 -11.48 4.87 -22.40
C TRP A 44 -12.82 5.42 -21.89
N ALA A 45 -13.73 5.81 -22.79
CA ALA A 45 -15.09 6.23 -22.41
C ALA A 45 -15.89 5.10 -21.75
N ALA A 46 -15.74 3.86 -22.21
CA ALA A 46 -16.37 2.68 -21.61
C ALA A 46 -15.72 2.33 -20.26
N LEU A 47 -14.37 2.36 -20.18
CA LEU A 47 -13.63 2.09 -18.95
C LEU A 47 -13.95 3.12 -17.85
N ARG A 48 -14.09 4.41 -18.21
CA ARG A 48 -14.48 5.46 -17.28
C ARG A 48 -15.79 5.15 -16.54
N LYS A 49 -16.75 4.44 -17.16
CA LYS A 49 -18.03 4.06 -16.54
C LYS A 49 -17.86 3.07 -15.37
N GLN A 50 -16.69 2.45 -15.24
CA GLN A 50 -16.37 1.61 -14.09
C GLN A 50 -16.18 2.43 -12.80
N PHE A 51 -15.94 3.73 -12.90
CA PHE A 51 -15.70 4.61 -11.77
C PHE A 51 -16.92 5.50 -11.49
N LEU A 52 -17.15 5.80 -10.19
CA LEU A 52 -18.24 6.69 -9.75
C LEU A 52 -17.85 8.17 -9.83
N ILE A 53 -16.83 8.51 -10.60
CA ILE A 53 -16.40 9.90 -10.79
C ILE A 53 -17.46 10.62 -11.64
N PRO A 54 -18.01 11.77 -11.18
CA PRO A 54 -18.99 12.54 -11.95
C PRO A 54 -18.49 12.87 -13.36
N ALA A 55 -19.40 12.93 -14.33
CA ALA A 55 -19.05 13.07 -15.73
C ALA A 55 -18.33 14.40 -16.06
N ASP A 56 -18.62 15.44 -15.29
CA ASP A 56 -18.04 16.79 -15.38
C ASP A 56 -16.72 16.96 -14.61
N VAL A 57 -16.26 15.91 -13.89
CA VAL A 57 -15.03 15.94 -13.11
C VAL A 57 -13.92 15.19 -13.83
N VAL A 58 -12.78 15.84 -14.02
CA VAL A 58 -11.53 15.21 -14.45
C VAL A 58 -10.64 15.00 -13.22
N ASN A 59 -10.49 13.74 -12.79
CA ASN A 59 -9.64 13.41 -11.63
C ASN A 59 -8.19 13.16 -12.10
N LEU A 60 -7.32 14.11 -11.85
CA LEU A 60 -5.87 13.99 -12.13
C LEU A 60 -5.04 13.70 -10.87
N ASN A 61 -5.68 13.56 -9.69
CA ASN A 61 -4.96 13.37 -8.42
C ASN A 61 -5.13 11.95 -7.84
N VAL A 62 -4.89 10.95 -8.66
CA VAL A 62 -4.86 9.53 -8.22
C VAL A 62 -3.71 9.28 -7.23
N GLY A 63 -2.65 10.07 -7.32
CA GLY A 63 -1.50 9.97 -6.42
C GLY A 63 -1.81 10.27 -4.94
N THR A 64 -2.85 11.04 -4.63
CA THR A 64 -3.34 11.19 -3.25
C THR A 64 -4.19 9.98 -2.87
N VAL A 65 -5.23 9.67 -3.65
CA VAL A 65 -6.10 8.51 -3.47
C VAL A 65 -6.81 8.18 -4.78
N GLY A 66 -6.79 6.91 -5.19
CA GLY A 66 -7.52 6.41 -6.36
C GLY A 66 -9.01 6.24 -6.09
N SER A 67 -9.82 6.32 -7.13
CA SER A 67 -11.23 5.94 -7.08
C SER A 67 -11.36 4.44 -7.32
N SER A 68 -11.96 3.71 -6.39
CA SER A 68 -12.17 2.26 -6.58
C SER A 68 -13.23 2.02 -7.67
N PRO A 69 -12.97 1.14 -8.64
CA PRO A 69 -13.96 0.82 -9.68
C PRO A 69 -15.09 -0.04 -9.13
N ARG A 70 -16.20 -0.12 -9.87
CA ARG A 70 -17.40 -0.87 -9.47
C ARG A 70 -17.16 -2.31 -9.05
N PRO A 71 -16.33 -3.12 -9.73
CA PRO A 71 -16.04 -4.48 -9.28
C PRO A 71 -15.40 -4.54 -7.89
N VAL A 72 -14.52 -3.58 -7.58
CA VAL A 72 -13.88 -3.46 -6.27
C VAL A 72 -14.90 -3.08 -5.20
N LEU A 73 -15.75 -2.09 -5.48
CA LEU A 73 -16.81 -1.67 -4.56
C LEU A 73 -17.79 -2.83 -4.31
N LYS A 74 -18.19 -3.56 -5.36
CA LYS A 74 -19.06 -4.72 -5.22
C LYS A 74 -18.46 -5.79 -4.31
N ALA A 75 -17.19 -6.16 -4.54
CA ALA A 75 -16.51 -7.16 -3.72
C ALA A 75 -16.46 -6.77 -2.22
N ILE A 76 -16.36 -5.48 -1.92
CA ILE A 76 -16.38 -4.99 -0.54
C ILE A 76 -17.77 -5.13 0.08
N PHE A 77 -18.82 -4.73 -0.64
CA PHE A 77 -20.20 -4.85 -0.14
C PHE A 77 -20.60 -6.31 0.06
N ASP A 78 -20.31 -7.17 -0.92
CA ASP A 78 -20.54 -8.62 -0.80
C ASP A 78 -19.73 -9.21 0.38
N GLY A 79 -18.51 -8.70 0.58
CA GLY A 79 -17.65 -9.08 1.69
C GLY A 79 -18.25 -8.71 3.06
N PHE A 80 -18.81 -7.53 3.21
CA PHE A 80 -19.51 -7.15 4.44
C PHE A 80 -20.71 -8.06 4.68
N GLU A 81 -21.55 -8.29 3.67
CA GLU A 81 -22.68 -9.20 3.80
C GLU A 81 -22.25 -10.61 4.22
N THR A 82 -21.20 -11.13 3.59
CA THR A 82 -20.63 -12.44 3.91
C THR A 82 -20.12 -12.51 5.34
N THR A 83 -19.37 -11.51 5.79
CA THR A 83 -18.77 -11.51 7.12
C THR A 83 -19.83 -11.37 8.21
N GLU A 84 -20.87 -10.58 8.01
CA GLU A 84 -21.98 -10.48 8.97
C GLU A 84 -22.79 -11.78 9.08
N GLN A 85 -22.97 -12.52 7.99
CA GLN A 85 -23.62 -13.84 8.02
C GLN A 85 -22.79 -14.86 8.81
N MET A 86 -21.47 -14.79 8.73
CA MET A 86 -20.56 -15.74 9.38
C MET A 86 -20.52 -15.61 10.89
N THR A 87 -20.73 -14.42 11.42
CA THR A 87 -20.81 -14.22 12.89
C THR A 87 -21.95 -15.00 13.54
N GLN A 88 -22.93 -15.49 12.75
CA GLN A 88 -24.10 -16.22 13.22
C GLN A 88 -23.98 -17.73 13.12
N LYS A 89 -22.97 -18.24 12.38
CA LYS A 89 -22.85 -19.69 12.09
C LYS A 89 -22.05 -20.50 13.11
N GLY A 90 -21.37 -19.85 14.03
CA GLY A 90 -20.55 -20.51 15.05
C GLY A 90 -19.08 -20.65 14.68
N SER A 91 -18.31 -21.35 15.51
CA SER A 91 -16.85 -21.33 15.50
C SER A 91 -16.23 -21.99 14.26
N GLU A 92 -16.93 -22.85 13.54
CA GLU A 92 -16.40 -23.56 12.37
C GLU A 92 -16.20 -22.63 11.17
N ASP A 93 -17.06 -21.64 11.01
CA ASP A 93 -16.98 -20.62 9.95
C ASP A 93 -16.12 -19.41 10.34
N TYR A 94 -15.68 -19.36 11.59
CA TYR A 94 -14.84 -18.31 12.15
C TYR A 94 -13.44 -18.18 11.52
N PRO A 95 -12.83 -19.22 10.88
CA PRO A 95 -11.54 -19.11 10.20
C PRO A 95 -11.45 -18.00 9.13
N ILE A 96 -12.56 -17.57 8.55
CA ILE A 96 -12.56 -16.42 7.62
C ILE A 96 -12.19 -15.11 8.33
N TRP A 97 -12.50 -15.00 9.60
CA TRP A 97 -12.02 -13.92 10.48
C TRP A 97 -10.64 -14.21 11.06
N GLY A 98 -10.25 -15.47 11.07
CA GLY A 98 -9.05 -15.96 11.71
C GLY A 98 -7.80 -15.75 10.87
N TYR A 99 -6.70 -15.74 11.56
CA TYR A 99 -5.37 -15.51 11.05
C TYR A 99 -4.90 -16.56 10.03
N GLY A 100 -5.51 -17.74 9.99
CA GLY A 100 -5.17 -18.82 9.06
C GLY A 100 -5.67 -18.66 7.63
N ALA A 101 -6.69 -17.81 7.40
CA ALA A 101 -7.30 -17.63 6.08
C ALA A 101 -6.70 -16.49 5.25
N TRP A 102 -5.71 -15.78 5.77
CA TRP A 102 -5.17 -14.59 5.11
C TRP A 102 -4.42 -14.86 3.81
N ASP A 103 -3.87 -16.06 3.63
CA ASP A 103 -3.06 -16.40 2.45
C ASP A 103 -3.87 -16.33 1.15
N GLN A 104 -5.16 -16.64 1.19
CA GLN A 104 -6.05 -16.48 0.04
C GLN A 104 -6.14 -15.04 -0.46
N TYR A 105 -5.89 -14.06 0.41
CA TYR A 105 -5.90 -12.63 0.06
C TYR A 105 -4.48 -12.10 -0.19
N ARG A 106 -3.47 -12.61 0.53
CA ARG A 106 -2.08 -12.17 0.39
C ARG A 106 -1.43 -12.70 -0.88
N LYS A 107 -1.74 -13.97 -1.23
CA LYS A 107 -1.06 -14.63 -2.35
C LYS A 107 -1.30 -13.94 -3.70
N PRO A 108 -2.52 -13.58 -4.12
CA PRO A 108 -2.72 -12.86 -5.38
C PRO A 108 -1.93 -11.55 -5.45
N PHE A 109 -1.84 -10.83 -4.33
CA PHE A 109 -1.06 -9.60 -4.27
C PHE A 109 0.45 -9.87 -4.27
N ALA A 110 0.92 -10.88 -3.58
CA ALA A 110 2.32 -11.28 -3.61
C ALA A 110 2.75 -11.66 -5.03
N ASP A 111 1.94 -12.47 -5.73
CA ASP A 111 2.17 -12.84 -7.12
C ASP A 111 2.21 -11.60 -8.05
N PHE A 112 1.28 -10.65 -7.87
CA PHE A 112 1.26 -9.38 -8.62
C PHE A 112 2.54 -8.54 -8.43
N MET A 113 3.14 -8.61 -7.24
CA MET A 113 4.36 -7.87 -6.88
C MET A 113 5.66 -8.67 -7.12
N GLY A 114 5.61 -9.87 -7.71
CA GLY A 114 6.78 -10.72 -7.91
C GLY A 114 7.43 -11.17 -6.60
N ALA A 115 6.61 -11.47 -5.58
CA ALA A 115 7.07 -11.88 -4.25
C ALA A 115 6.42 -13.19 -3.82
N LYS A 116 6.90 -13.77 -2.72
CA LYS A 116 6.26 -14.92 -2.08
C LYS A 116 5.28 -14.46 -1.02
N VAL A 117 4.24 -15.25 -0.76
CA VAL A 117 3.19 -14.90 0.22
C VAL A 117 3.74 -14.69 1.62
N GLU A 118 4.73 -15.47 2.04
CA GLU A 118 5.37 -15.36 3.35
C GLU A 118 6.18 -14.06 3.53
N GLN A 119 6.50 -13.36 2.44
CA GLN A 119 7.23 -12.08 2.46
C GLN A 119 6.30 -10.87 2.57
N MET A 120 4.97 -11.07 2.48
CA MET A 120 4.01 -10.00 2.31
C MET A 120 3.05 -9.88 3.50
N ALA A 121 2.98 -8.71 4.11
CA ALA A 121 1.93 -8.33 5.06
C ALA A 121 1.01 -7.29 4.42
N ILE A 122 -0.31 -7.50 4.50
CA ILE A 122 -1.29 -6.49 4.09
C ILE A 122 -1.62 -5.63 5.30
N LEU A 123 -1.47 -4.33 5.14
CA LEU A 123 -1.67 -3.32 6.16
C LEU A 123 -2.71 -2.29 5.69
N ARG A 124 -2.98 -1.26 6.52
CA ARG A 124 -4.00 -0.26 6.21
C ARG A 124 -3.52 0.81 5.21
N ASN A 125 -2.23 1.12 5.21
CA ASN A 125 -1.64 2.12 4.32
C ASN A 125 -0.11 2.12 4.42
N CYS A 126 0.54 2.84 3.51
CA CYS A 126 2.00 2.99 3.48
C CYS A 126 2.56 3.65 4.75
N THR A 127 1.85 4.61 5.35
CA THR A 127 2.29 5.28 6.59
C THR A 127 2.45 4.30 7.75
N GLU A 128 1.51 3.35 7.89
CA GLU A 128 1.62 2.27 8.88
C GLU A 128 2.83 1.39 8.59
N ALA A 129 3.01 0.97 7.34
CA ALA A 129 4.14 0.15 6.92
C ALA A 129 5.50 0.85 7.17
N ASN A 130 5.61 2.12 6.79
CA ASN A 130 6.80 2.94 7.06
C ASN A 130 7.06 3.09 8.56
N SER A 131 6.00 3.19 9.36
CA SER A 131 6.10 3.27 10.82
C SER A 131 6.59 1.96 11.44
N TYR A 132 6.20 0.79 10.91
CA TYR A 132 6.78 -0.49 11.31
C TYR A 132 8.28 -0.51 11.03
N ILE A 133 8.72 -0.10 9.85
CA ILE A 133 10.14 -0.04 9.52
C ILE A 133 10.87 0.94 10.47
N ALA A 134 10.41 2.18 10.53
CA ALA A 134 11.11 3.22 11.28
C ALA A 134 11.18 2.96 12.78
N ASN A 135 10.12 2.42 13.38
CA ASN A 135 10.05 2.19 14.82
C ASN A 135 10.46 0.78 15.23
N GLY A 136 10.34 -0.20 14.33
CA GLY A 136 10.67 -1.59 14.60
C GLY A 136 12.10 -1.99 14.24
N PHE A 137 12.75 -1.31 13.30
CA PHE A 137 14.10 -1.70 12.87
C PHE A 137 15.15 -1.50 13.98
N ASP A 138 16.02 -2.50 14.18
CA ASP A 138 17.06 -2.44 15.22
C ASP A 138 18.09 -1.36 14.92
N MET A 139 18.05 -0.28 15.68
CA MET A 139 18.99 0.84 15.62
C MET A 139 19.31 1.36 17.03
N LYS A 140 20.53 1.84 17.19
CA LYS A 140 21.02 2.47 18.43
C LYS A 140 21.06 4.00 18.29
N PRO A 141 21.08 4.74 19.38
CA PRO A 141 21.36 6.19 19.33
C PRO A 141 22.64 6.46 18.54
N GLY A 142 22.58 7.41 17.60
CA GLY A 142 23.67 7.78 16.70
C GLY A 142 23.80 6.94 15.43
N ASP A 143 23.07 5.83 15.29
CA ASP A 143 22.91 5.16 13.98
C ASP A 143 22.14 6.06 13.00
N GLU A 144 22.47 5.96 11.71
CA GLU A 144 21.90 6.82 10.69
C GLU A 144 20.92 6.09 9.77
N VAL A 145 19.78 6.74 9.50
CA VAL A 145 18.95 6.47 8.32
C VAL A 145 19.27 7.51 7.25
N LEU A 146 19.56 7.04 6.04
CA LEU A 146 19.78 7.90 4.88
C LEU A 146 18.49 7.97 4.07
N ILE A 147 17.96 9.19 3.89
CA ILE A 147 16.74 9.48 3.11
C ILE A 147 17.03 10.55 2.06
N SER A 148 16.17 10.72 1.07
CA SER A 148 16.25 11.85 0.15
C SER A 148 15.66 13.14 0.76
N ASP A 149 15.94 14.29 0.14
CA ASP A 149 15.26 15.56 0.46
C ASP A 149 13.87 15.68 -0.19
N GLU A 150 13.43 14.66 -0.94
CA GLU A 150 12.14 14.61 -1.64
C GLU A 150 11.17 13.58 -1.04
N GLU A 151 11.44 13.06 0.18
CA GLU A 151 10.55 12.08 0.78
C GLU A 151 9.18 12.67 1.12
N HIS A 152 8.14 11.88 0.87
CA HIS A 152 6.80 12.21 1.34
C HIS A 152 6.76 12.21 2.89
N GLY A 153 5.89 13.03 3.49
CA GLY A 153 5.78 13.12 4.96
C GLY A 153 5.54 11.77 5.64
N SER A 154 4.80 10.84 5.00
CA SER A 154 4.61 9.47 5.53
C SER A 154 5.89 8.62 5.54
N GLY A 155 6.86 8.95 4.69
CA GLY A 155 8.18 8.32 4.67
C GLY A 155 9.13 8.97 5.68
N GLU A 156 9.14 10.30 5.76
CA GLU A 156 10.06 11.04 6.62
C GLU A 156 9.64 11.08 8.10
N MET A 157 8.37 11.39 8.39
CA MET A 157 7.94 11.68 9.76
C MET A 157 8.10 10.52 10.75
N PRO A 158 7.93 9.24 10.39
CA PRO A 158 8.23 8.13 11.29
C PRO A 158 9.71 8.14 11.76
N TRP A 159 10.65 8.46 10.87
CA TRP A 159 12.06 8.58 11.19
C TRP A 159 12.36 9.80 12.06
N MET A 160 11.71 10.94 11.80
CA MET A 160 11.83 12.13 12.65
C MET A 160 11.32 11.87 14.06
N LEU A 161 10.22 11.11 14.20
CA LEU A 161 9.72 10.66 15.50
C LEU A 161 10.74 9.75 16.20
N ARG A 162 11.31 8.78 15.46
CA ARG A 162 12.34 7.88 15.97
C ARG A 162 13.59 8.66 16.43
N SER A 163 14.00 9.65 15.65
CA SER A 163 15.12 10.54 15.98
C SER A 163 14.90 11.25 17.33
N ARG A 164 13.74 11.89 17.49
CA ARG A 164 13.42 12.62 18.74
C ARG A 164 13.34 11.73 19.97
N ARG A 165 12.82 10.50 19.82
CA ARG A 165 12.60 9.61 20.95
C ARG A 165 13.82 8.78 21.33
N TYR A 166 14.61 8.37 20.34
CA TYR A 166 15.63 7.33 20.51
C TYR A 166 17.01 7.72 19.97
N GLY A 167 17.19 8.96 19.52
CA GLY A 167 18.50 9.50 19.12
C GLY A 167 19.06 8.92 17.81
N VAL A 168 18.22 8.29 16.97
CA VAL A 168 18.59 7.95 15.60
C VAL A 168 18.80 9.21 14.79
N VAL A 169 19.79 9.24 13.91
CA VAL A 169 20.11 10.40 13.08
C VAL A 169 19.44 10.25 11.72
N VAL A 170 18.60 11.21 11.34
CA VAL A 170 18.04 11.29 9.99
C VAL A 170 18.98 12.12 9.13
N LYS A 171 19.68 11.46 8.20
CA LYS A 171 20.57 12.10 7.25
C LYS A 171 19.90 12.23 5.90
N LYS A 172 19.97 13.41 5.29
CA LYS A 172 19.40 13.64 3.96
C LYS A 172 20.48 13.80 2.92
N PHE A 173 20.25 13.25 1.72
CA PHE A 173 20.97 13.61 0.53
C PHE A 173 20.08 14.43 -0.40
N ALA A 174 20.69 15.34 -1.16
CA ALA A 174 19.97 16.16 -2.12
C ALA A 174 19.75 15.41 -3.43
N MET A 175 18.51 15.28 -3.86
CA MET A 175 18.17 14.75 -5.17
C MET A 175 18.61 15.70 -6.28
N PRO A 176 19.22 15.20 -7.37
CA PRO A 176 19.48 16.01 -8.55
C PRO A 176 18.17 16.50 -9.20
N LYS A 177 18.12 17.77 -9.64
CA LYS A 177 16.88 18.42 -10.12
C LYS A 177 17.04 19.04 -11.50
N PRO A 178 16.67 18.37 -12.59
CA PRO A 178 16.34 16.94 -12.73
C PRO A 178 17.60 16.07 -12.70
N PRO A 179 17.50 14.76 -12.38
CA PRO A 179 18.62 13.85 -12.51
C PRO A 179 18.91 13.60 -14.00
N LYS A 180 20.19 13.57 -14.36
CA LYS A 180 20.62 13.30 -15.74
C LYS A 180 20.48 11.81 -16.09
N ASN A 181 20.71 10.95 -15.11
CA ASN A 181 20.63 9.49 -15.24
C ASN A 181 20.64 8.84 -13.85
N ALA A 182 20.47 7.52 -13.82
CA ALA A 182 20.50 6.73 -12.60
C ALA A 182 21.83 6.82 -11.83
N ALA A 183 22.96 6.91 -12.53
CA ALA A 183 24.28 6.97 -11.89
C ALA A 183 24.43 8.23 -11.01
N GLU A 184 23.92 9.38 -11.45
CA GLU A 184 23.96 10.60 -10.64
C GLU A 184 23.23 10.45 -9.32
N ILE A 185 22.10 9.72 -9.31
CA ILE A 185 21.35 9.43 -8.06
C ILE A 185 22.17 8.51 -7.15
N LEU A 186 22.77 7.45 -7.74
CA LEU A 186 23.59 6.49 -7.00
C LEU A 186 24.83 7.15 -6.39
N ASP A 187 25.47 8.07 -7.11
CA ASP A 187 26.63 8.84 -6.63
C ASP A 187 26.23 9.68 -5.42
N ARG A 188 25.09 10.40 -5.46
CA ARG A 188 24.56 11.17 -4.31
C ARG A 188 24.31 10.32 -3.09
N ILE A 189 23.72 9.14 -3.29
CA ILE A 189 23.49 8.20 -2.20
C ILE A 189 24.81 7.69 -1.65
N ASN A 190 25.73 7.25 -2.52
CA ASN A 190 27.03 6.71 -2.13
C ASN A 190 27.87 7.72 -1.33
N ASP A 191 27.92 8.99 -1.78
CA ASP A 191 28.65 10.07 -1.13
C ASP A 191 28.07 10.42 0.25
N ALA A 192 26.77 10.18 0.45
CA ALA A 192 26.10 10.44 1.70
C ALA A 192 26.24 9.30 2.71
N ILE A 193 26.63 8.08 2.32
CA ILE A 193 26.82 6.94 3.21
C ILE A 193 27.97 7.19 4.17
N THR A 194 27.80 6.82 5.44
CA THR A 194 28.86 6.83 6.47
C THR A 194 28.98 5.47 7.16
N PRO A 195 29.98 5.23 7.97
CA PRO A 195 30.08 4.01 8.79
C PRO A 195 28.93 3.83 9.79
N LYS A 196 28.12 4.86 10.03
CA LYS A 196 26.94 4.83 10.92
C LYS A 196 25.63 4.56 10.16
N THR A 197 25.63 4.59 8.85
CA THR A 197 24.41 4.34 8.03
C THR A 197 24.01 2.86 8.19
N ARG A 198 22.77 2.62 8.63
CA ARG A 198 22.18 1.28 8.82
C ARG A 198 21.11 0.95 7.79
N ILE A 199 20.43 1.96 7.30
CA ILE A 199 19.33 1.81 6.36
C ILE A 199 19.32 2.98 5.37
N ILE A 200 19.11 2.67 4.10
CA ILE A 200 18.75 3.64 3.05
C ILE A 200 17.25 3.49 2.87
N PHE A 201 16.49 4.55 3.15
CA PHE A 201 15.05 4.58 2.99
C PHE A 201 14.69 5.68 1.99
N VAL A 202 14.16 5.31 0.83
CA VAL A 202 13.84 6.27 -0.25
C VAL A 202 12.53 5.91 -0.94
N SER A 203 11.84 6.92 -1.46
CA SER A 203 10.69 6.71 -2.35
C SER A 203 11.12 6.03 -3.65
N HIS A 204 10.37 5.01 -4.11
CA HIS A 204 10.62 4.41 -5.43
C HIS A 204 10.23 5.39 -6.55
N ILE A 205 9.14 6.14 -6.35
CA ILE A 205 8.74 7.25 -7.21
C ILE A 205 8.57 8.48 -6.33
N SER A 206 9.36 9.53 -6.60
CA SER A 206 9.26 10.80 -5.87
C SER A 206 7.88 11.43 -6.05
N THR A 207 7.21 11.76 -4.95
CA THR A 207 5.91 12.43 -4.98
C THR A 207 6.00 13.84 -5.56
N SER A 208 7.12 14.52 -5.35
CA SER A 208 7.30 15.92 -5.75
C SER A 208 7.58 16.07 -7.24
N THR A 209 8.34 15.14 -7.82
CA THR A 209 8.90 15.27 -9.17
C THR A 209 8.47 14.16 -10.12
N GLY A 210 7.93 13.05 -9.61
CA GLY A 210 7.59 11.88 -10.42
C GLY A 210 8.82 11.08 -10.90
N VAL A 211 10.02 11.42 -10.43
CA VAL A 211 11.24 10.68 -10.78
C VAL A 211 11.16 9.27 -10.23
N VAL A 212 11.37 8.28 -11.11
CA VAL A 212 11.51 6.87 -10.73
C VAL A 212 12.96 6.62 -10.35
N LEU A 213 13.20 6.26 -9.09
CA LEU A 213 14.53 5.95 -8.59
C LEU A 213 14.98 4.55 -9.06
N PRO A 214 16.28 4.33 -9.30
CA PRO A 214 16.84 3.05 -9.73
C PRO A 214 16.90 2.06 -8.55
N ALA A 215 15.73 1.49 -8.19
CA ALA A 215 15.56 0.72 -6.94
C ALA A 215 16.47 -0.52 -6.90
N LYS A 216 16.66 -1.22 -8.02
CA LYS A 216 17.53 -2.39 -8.12
C LYS A 216 18.98 -2.05 -7.84
N GLU A 217 19.46 -0.98 -8.44
CA GLU A 217 20.84 -0.51 -8.27
C GLU A 217 21.08 0.04 -6.87
N ILE A 218 20.09 0.75 -6.28
CA ILE A 218 20.14 1.22 -4.90
C ILE A 218 20.19 0.03 -3.93
N ALA A 219 19.36 -0.99 -4.15
CA ALA A 219 19.36 -2.21 -3.34
C ALA A 219 20.71 -2.94 -3.43
N ALA A 220 21.30 -3.02 -4.63
CA ALA A 220 22.61 -3.61 -4.84
C ALA A 220 23.73 -2.80 -4.15
N LEU A 221 23.70 -1.46 -4.24
CA LEU A 221 24.63 -0.58 -3.54
C LEU A 221 24.55 -0.77 -2.02
N ALA A 222 23.35 -0.73 -1.45
CA ALA A 222 23.11 -0.94 -0.02
C ALA A 222 23.68 -2.29 0.44
N ARG A 223 23.37 -3.36 -0.29
CA ARG A 223 23.85 -4.71 0.00
C ARG A 223 25.38 -4.80 -0.05
N SER A 224 26.05 -4.18 -1.01
CA SER A 224 27.50 -4.18 -1.11
C SER A 224 28.20 -3.54 0.09
N LYS A 225 27.47 -2.70 0.83
CA LYS A 225 27.95 -2.01 2.04
C LYS A 225 27.41 -2.57 3.34
N GLY A 226 26.64 -3.67 3.30
CA GLY A 226 25.99 -4.25 4.48
C GLY A 226 24.89 -3.38 5.09
N ILE A 227 24.31 -2.48 4.29
CA ILE A 227 23.23 -1.56 4.65
C ILE A 227 21.89 -2.13 4.19
N ILE A 228 20.83 -1.97 4.98
CA ILE A 228 19.47 -2.36 4.59
C ILE A 228 18.90 -1.35 3.59
N SER A 229 18.30 -1.87 2.53
CA SER A 229 17.55 -1.10 1.55
C SER A 229 16.05 -1.15 1.84
N ALA A 230 15.39 0.01 1.91
CA ALA A 230 13.97 0.14 2.12
C ALA A 230 13.36 1.16 1.16
N PHE A 231 12.22 0.82 0.58
CA PHE A 231 11.56 1.69 -0.41
C PHE A 231 10.13 2.01 0.00
N ASP A 232 9.79 3.30 -0.05
CA ASP A 232 8.40 3.76 -0.08
C ASP A 232 7.89 3.67 -1.52
N GLY A 233 7.15 2.61 -1.80
CA GLY A 233 6.54 2.36 -3.09
C GLY A 233 5.08 2.82 -3.20
N ALA A 234 4.65 3.82 -2.40
CA ALA A 234 3.26 4.26 -2.38
C ALA A 234 2.69 4.61 -3.76
N HIS A 235 3.53 5.01 -4.71
CA HIS A 235 3.13 5.37 -6.07
C HIS A 235 3.39 4.28 -7.12
N ALA A 236 4.10 3.21 -6.81
CA ALA A 236 4.58 2.29 -7.83
C ALA A 236 3.57 1.18 -8.24
N PRO A 237 2.91 0.44 -7.31
CA PRO A 237 1.95 -0.61 -7.70
C PRO A 237 0.76 -0.03 -8.46
N GLY A 238 0.53 -0.54 -9.66
CA GLY A 238 -0.53 -0.09 -10.58
C GLY A 238 -0.13 1.11 -11.47
N MET A 239 0.96 1.81 -11.18
CA MET A 239 1.52 2.84 -12.06
C MET A 239 2.61 2.28 -12.97
N MET A 240 3.34 1.29 -12.47
CA MET A 240 4.37 0.58 -13.20
C MET A 240 4.44 -0.87 -12.72
N LYS A 241 5.03 -1.73 -13.53
CA LYS A 241 5.33 -3.10 -13.11
C LYS A 241 6.42 -3.06 -12.02
N VAL A 242 6.12 -3.69 -10.89
CA VAL A 242 7.06 -3.88 -9.78
C VAL A 242 7.29 -5.37 -9.61
N ASP A 243 8.55 -5.79 -9.64
CA ASP A 243 8.97 -7.16 -9.33
C ASP A 243 9.96 -7.08 -8.16
N LEU A 244 9.48 -7.41 -6.96
CA LEU A 244 10.28 -7.30 -5.74
C LEU A 244 11.43 -8.30 -5.70
N ASN A 245 11.28 -9.44 -6.36
CA ASN A 245 12.34 -10.42 -6.52
C ASN A 245 13.49 -9.89 -7.40
N ASP A 246 13.15 -9.22 -8.50
CA ASP A 246 14.14 -8.63 -9.41
C ASP A 246 14.81 -7.40 -8.77
N ILE A 247 14.06 -6.54 -8.09
CA ILE A 247 14.61 -5.40 -7.34
C ILE A 247 15.57 -5.90 -6.25
N GLY A 248 15.22 -6.97 -5.57
CA GLY A 248 16.06 -7.57 -4.55
C GLY A 248 16.30 -6.69 -3.32
N CYS A 249 15.38 -5.78 -3.00
CA CYS A 249 15.44 -4.93 -1.81
C CYS A 249 15.14 -5.72 -0.54
N ASP A 250 15.51 -5.17 0.62
CA ASP A 250 15.26 -5.79 1.90
C ASP A 250 13.83 -5.53 2.39
N LEU A 251 13.37 -4.29 2.25
CA LEU A 251 12.07 -3.80 2.70
C LEU A 251 11.41 -2.98 1.60
N TYR A 252 10.10 -3.13 1.48
CA TYR A 252 9.31 -2.34 0.54
C TYR A 252 7.90 -2.11 1.11
N THR A 253 7.39 -0.90 0.97
CA THR A 253 6.06 -0.52 1.44
C THR A 253 5.23 0.06 0.32
N GLY A 254 3.92 0.15 0.49
CA GLY A 254 3.09 0.83 -0.50
C GLY A 254 1.65 1.02 -0.09
N SER A 255 0.92 1.77 -0.93
CA SER A 255 -0.51 2.06 -0.81
C SER A 255 -1.24 1.57 -2.04
N MET A 256 -2.05 0.53 -1.90
CA MET A 256 -2.77 -0.07 -3.02
C MET A 256 -4.03 0.72 -3.42
N HIS A 257 -4.51 1.60 -2.54
CA HIS A 257 -5.66 2.48 -2.79
C HIS A 257 -5.34 3.72 -3.64
N LYS A 258 -4.11 3.81 -4.19
CA LYS A 258 -3.71 4.84 -5.14
C LYS A 258 -3.88 4.33 -6.57
N TRP A 259 -2.80 3.96 -7.24
CA TRP A 259 -2.77 3.60 -8.65
C TRP A 259 -3.32 2.21 -8.98
N LEU A 260 -3.33 1.28 -8.01
CA LEU A 260 -3.99 -0.02 -8.16
C LEU A 260 -5.51 0.05 -7.93
N PHE A 261 -6.05 1.21 -7.53
CA PHE A 261 -7.47 1.46 -7.31
C PHE A 261 -8.16 0.53 -6.30
N ALA A 262 -7.39 -0.09 -5.41
CA ALA A 262 -7.93 -0.91 -4.34
C ALA A 262 -8.71 -0.06 -3.33
N THR A 263 -9.31 -0.70 -2.35
CA THR A 263 -10.07 -0.04 -1.28
C THR A 263 -9.20 0.93 -0.50
N LYS A 264 -9.76 2.07 -0.11
CA LYS A 264 -9.14 2.95 0.90
C LYS A 264 -8.88 2.14 2.17
N GLY A 265 -7.71 2.37 2.78
CA GLY A 265 -7.29 1.56 3.92
C GLY A 265 -6.63 0.24 3.52
N THR A 266 -5.99 0.17 2.34
CA THR A 266 -5.12 -0.94 1.94
C THR A 266 -3.71 -0.46 1.64
N GLY A 267 -2.74 -1.06 2.30
CA GLY A 267 -1.31 -0.89 2.14
C GLY A 267 -0.60 -2.22 2.35
N PHE A 268 0.72 -2.23 2.26
CA PHE A 268 1.50 -3.45 2.49
C PHE A 268 2.90 -3.15 3.00
N LEU A 269 3.49 -4.18 3.60
CA LEU A 269 4.89 -4.27 3.97
C LEU A 269 5.46 -5.58 3.38
N TYR A 270 6.49 -5.46 2.58
CA TYR A 270 7.32 -6.56 2.10
C TYR A 270 8.61 -6.64 2.91
N LEU A 271 9.00 -7.86 3.27
CA LEU A 271 10.27 -8.15 3.93
C LEU A 271 10.91 -9.33 3.18
N ARG A 272 12.14 -9.13 2.69
CA ARG A 272 12.81 -10.07 1.79
C ARG A 272 12.91 -11.49 2.34
N ASP A 273 13.31 -11.64 3.57
CA ASP A 273 13.54 -12.94 4.20
C ASP A 273 13.50 -12.86 5.73
N LYS A 274 13.61 -14.02 6.38
CA LYS A 274 13.58 -14.12 7.83
C LYS A 274 14.67 -13.28 8.52
N SER A 275 15.86 -13.18 7.94
CA SER A 275 16.96 -12.41 8.53
C SER A 275 16.68 -10.91 8.59
N VAL A 276 15.92 -10.40 7.62
CA VAL A 276 15.41 -9.01 7.61
C VAL A 276 14.25 -8.87 8.59
N MET A 277 13.32 -9.83 8.59
CA MET A 277 12.15 -9.83 9.50
C MET A 277 12.55 -9.82 10.97
N ASP A 278 13.58 -10.56 11.34
CA ASP A 278 14.04 -10.64 12.72
C ASP A 278 14.68 -9.33 13.23
N ARG A 279 14.98 -8.41 12.33
CA ARG A 279 15.50 -7.06 12.64
C ARG A 279 14.41 -5.98 12.71
N VAL A 280 13.16 -6.33 12.39
CA VAL A 280 12.04 -5.40 12.41
C VAL A 280 11.02 -5.88 13.43
N TRP A 281 10.97 -5.24 14.59
CA TRP A 281 10.04 -5.56 15.66
C TRP A 281 8.61 -5.12 15.32
N ASN A 282 7.66 -5.89 15.79
CA ASN A 282 6.25 -5.46 15.76
C ASN A 282 6.05 -4.25 16.67
N THR A 283 5.52 -3.17 16.14
CA THR A 283 5.17 -1.97 16.93
C THR A 283 3.74 -2.04 17.47
N ILE A 284 2.93 -2.93 16.90
CA ILE A 284 1.59 -3.30 17.36
C ILE A 284 1.53 -4.84 17.30
N ALA A 285 1.06 -5.48 18.34
CA ALA A 285 0.91 -6.93 18.38
C ALA A 285 -0.19 -7.36 19.34
N THR A 286 -1.00 -8.33 18.91
CA THR A 286 -1.95 -9.06 19.79
C THR A 286 -1.39 -10.42 20.20
N GLY A 287 -0.36 -10.91 19.50
CA GLY A 287 0.32 -12.18 19.73
C GLY A 287 1.21 -12.57 18.56
N GLY A 288 1.91 -13.71 18.66
CA GLY A 288 2.67 -14.30 17.56
C GLY A 288 3.89 -13.52 17.08
N TYR A 289 4.26 -12.43 17.74
CA TYR A 289 5.44 -11.63 17.38
C TYR A 289 6.77 -12.36 17.68
N ASP A 290 6.75 -13.27 18.62
CA ASP A 290 7.85 -14.12 19.09
C ASP A 290 7.78 -15.56 18.54
N ASP A 291 6.77 -15.87 17.71
CA ASP A 291 6.67 -17.17 17.04
C ASP A 291 7.66 -17.27 15.88
N PRO A 292 8.70 -18.13 15.98
CA PRO A 292 9.74 -18.23 14.96
C PRO A 292 9.23 -18.81 13.62
N THR A 293 8.06 -19.44 13.62
CA THR A 293 7.45 -20.01 12.41
C THR A 293 6.70 -18.98 11.58
N ARG A 294 6.33 -17.82 12.19
CA ARG A 294 5.65 -16.76 11.50
C ARG A 294 6.60 -15.90 10.69
N MET A 295 6.13 -15.54 9.54
CA MET A 295 6.83 -14.67 8.60
C MET A 295 6.19 -13.26 8.60
N ALA A 296 5.95 -12.66 7.43
CA ALA A 296 5.38 -11.31 7.35
C ALA A 296 3.94 -11.22 7.93
N ASP A 297 3.20 -12.31 7.99
CA ASP A 297 1.86 -12.36 8.59
C ASP A 297 1.81 -11.93 10.06
N ARG A 298 2.95 -11.98 10.78
CA ARG A 298 3.03 -11.49 12.16
C ARG A 298 2.68 -10.00 12.28
N TYR A 299 2.97 -9.19 11.26
CA TYR A 299 2.62 -7.75 11.24
C TYR A 299 1.14 -7.49 10.99
N MET A 300 0.38 -8.51 10.59
CA MET A 300 -1.08 -8.43 10.44
C MET A 300 -1.83 -8.75 11.73
N GLN A 301 -1.15 -9.24 12.76
CA GLN A 301 -1.76 -9.60 14.06
C GLN A 301 -1.95 -8.38 14.96
N ILE A 302 -2.82 -7.49 14.52
CA ILE A 302 -3.08 -6.20 15.16
C ILE A 302 -4.48 -6.09 15.77
N GLY A 303 -5.18 -7.20 15.91
CA GLY A 303 -6.60 -7.27 16.33
C GLY A 303 -7.52 -7.50 15.14
N SER A 304 -8.82 -7.30 15.36
CA SER A 304 -9.83 -7.49 14.31
C SER A 304 -9.56 -6.57 13.12
N SER A 305 -9.52 -7.15 11.95
CA SER A 305 -9.31 -6.45 10.68
C SER A 305 -10.55 -6.48 9.81
N CYS A 306 -10.66 -5.55 8.88
CA CYS A 306 -11.76 -5.48 7.92
C CYS A 306 -11.47 -6.42 6.73
N ILE A 307 -11.91 -7.67 6.81
CA ILE A 307 -11.73 -8.67 5.73
C ILE A 307 -12.31 -8.22 4.37
N PRO A 308 -13.47 -7.56 4.31
CA PRO A 308 -13.98 -7.00 3.05
C PRO A 308 -12.96 -6.14 2.28
N THR A 309 -12.05 -5.44 2.96
CA THR A 309 -11.00 -4.65 2.28
C THR A 309 -10.00 -5.53 1.54
N LEU A 310 -9.72 -6.74 2.06
CA LEU A 310 -8.84 -7.72 1.41
C LEU A 310 -9.53 -8.34 0.19
N MET A 311 -10.85 -8.58 0.27
CA MET A 311 -11.65 -9.02 -0.89
C MET A 311 -11.63 -7.95 -2.00
N GLY A 312 -11.77 -6.68 -1.61
CA GLY A 312 -11.64 -5.56 -2.52
C GLY A 312 -10.25 -5.44 -3.16
N LEU A 313 -9.18 -5.81 -2.46
CA LEU A 313 -7.83 -5.86 -3.03
C LEU A 313 -7.73 -6.90 -4.14
N ASN A 314 -8.22 -8.12 -3.92
CA ASN A 314 -8.20 -9.16 -4.95
C ASN A 314 -9.02 -8.75 -6.18
N ALA A 315 -10.17 -8.11 -5.97
CA ALA A 315 -10.96 -7.55 -7.06
C ALA A 315 -10.21 -6.44 -7.83
N ALA A 316 -9.40 -5.63 -7.14
CA ALA A 316 -8.60 -4.59 -7.78
C ALA A 316 -7.48 -5.20 -8.67
N ILE A 317 -6.82 -6.26 -8.21
CA ILE A 317 -5.83 -7.00 -9.01
C ILE A 317 -6.50 -7.59 -10.26
N SER A 318 -7.61 -8.29 -10.08
CA SER A 318 -8.37 -8.87 -11.21
C SER A 318 -8.84 -7.80 -12.20
N PHE A 319 -9.22 -6.62 -11.71
CA PHE A 319 -9.57 -5.48 -12.56
C PHE A 319 -8.35 -4.97 -13.33
N ALA A 320 -7.21 -4.79 -12.67
CA ALA A 320 -5.97 -4.36 -13.30
C ALA A 320 -5.54 -5.32 -14.41
N ASP A 321 -5.55 -6.62 -14.13
CA ASP A 321 -5.25 -7.67 -15.13
C ASP A 321 -6.21 -7.62 -16.33
N SER A 322 -7.50 -7.38 -16.09
CA SER A 322 -8.53 -7.35 -17.13
C SER A 322 -8.39 -6.17 -18.09
N ILE A 323 -7.69 -5.12 -17.71
CA ILE A 323 -7.44 -3.92 -18.53
C ILE A 323 -6.00 -3.78 -18.99
N GLY A 324 -5.15 -4.78 -18.68
CA GLY A 324 -3.76 -4.86 -19.15
C GLY A 324 -2.81 -3.92 -18.41
N MET A 325 -3.04 -3.66 -17.14
CA MET A 325 -2.15 -2.88 -16.27
C MET A 325 -0.96 -3.71 -15.79
#